data_29e4f783a489492bb191ad1966b7f3fa
#
_entry.id   29e4f783a489492bb191ad1966b7f3fa
#
_cell.length_a   1.000
_cell.length_b   1.000
_cell.length_c   1.000
_cell.angle_alpha   90.00
_cell.angle_beta   90.00
_cell.angle_gamma   90.00
#
_symmetry.space_group_name_H-M   'P 1'
#
loop_
_entity.id
_entity.type
_entity.pdbx_description
1 polymer ?
#
loop_
_entity_poly.entity_id
_entity_poly.type
_entity_poly.pdbx_seq_one_letter_code
_entity_poly.pdbx_strand_id
1 'polypeptide(L)'
;MARLATLLLATVLLAGCGPTETATAGTGGEEVAAEGTYPGILAGSTIYEVNIRQHTPEGTIAAFIEDLPRLKELGVDVLWIMPVQAIGEKNRKGSLGSYYSVTDYRQVNPEFGTGEDFRRLVDRAHALDMHVILDWVPNHTAWDHPWITEHPEYYARDAAGDITYEADWTDIALLDHTNPATRAAMIADMAWWVTEYDIDGFRQDHAGHEIPLYFWEEATAAIDSIKDVFWLAEWDGARMHNEFDATYAWELLHIQDAVGRGEADADDLAAFIEGDIREYGMEPFRMTMTTNHDENSWNGTVFERYGEGHKTFAAFIFTAYGIPMLYSGQEAGLDKRLRFFDKDTVDFSDPLDLQPFYRSLIRLKKENRALWAGRYGGMPHRINHDPWIYAFKREKEGNRVIGILNFSGERRTLYLTDETVTGTHPDYFTGAEVDLGEGTLELEPWQYLVFTSRGPR
;
A
#
# COMPACT_ATOMS: atom_id res chain seq x y z
N MET A 1 -23.30 59.34 -22.78
CA MET A 1 -24.60 59.69 -23.39
C MET A 1 -25.59 58.62 -22.97
N ALA A 2 -26.60 59.02 -22.26
CA ALA A 2 -27.70 58.22 -21.71
C ALA A 2 -28.76 57.89 -22.76
N ARG A 3 -29.47 56.79 -22.55
CA ARG A 3 -30.91 56.60 -22.78
C ARG A 3 -31.32 55.26 -22.21
N LEU A 4 -32.01 55.32 -21.27
CA LEU A 4 -33.26 55.04 -20.58
C LEU A 4 -34.42 54.62 -21.48
N ALA A 5 -35.25 53.76 -20.89
CA ALA A 5 -36.69 53.49 -21.03
C ALA A 5 -37.04 52.11 -21.59
N THR A 6 -38.08 51.37 -21.18
CA THR A 6 -39.19 51.60 -20.27
C THR A 6 -39.88 50.25 -19.94
N LEU A 7 -40.41 50.17 -18.77
CA LEU A 7 -41.33 49.13 -18.22
C LEU A 7 -42.55 48.82 -19.11
N LEU A 8 -43.00 47.54 -19.03
CA LEU A 8 -44.47 47.28 -19.12
C LEU A 8 -44.81 46.08 -18.20
N LEU A 9 -45.66 46.41 -17.23
CA LEU A 9 -46.33 45.55 -16.24
C LEU A 9 -47.60 44.96 -16.91
N ALA A 10 -47.84 43.69 -16.71
CA ALA A 10 -49.20 43.12 -16.86
C ALA A 10 -49.40 42.07 -15.78
N THR A 11 -50.24 42.41 -14.84
CA THR A 11 -50.78 41.59 -13.78
C THR A 11 -51.98 40.81 -14.27
N VAL A 12 -52.02 39.50 -14.04
CA VAL A 12 -53.32 38.75 -13.99
C VAL A 12 -53.24 37.82 -12.78
N LEU A 13 -54.10 38.08 -11.79
CA LEU A 13 -54.47 37.17 -10.73
C LEU A 13 -55.51 36.17 -11.22
N LEU A 14 -55.35 34.91 -10.86
CA LEU A 14 -56.50 34.07 -10.48
C LEU A 14 -56.05 32.87 -9.64
N ALA A 15 -56.76 32.67 -8.54
CA ALA A 15 -56.53 31.72 -7.48
C ALA A 15 -56.91 30.26 -7.86
N GLY A 16 -56.17 29.31 -7.33
CA GLY A 16 -56.57 27.90 -7.31
C GLY A 16 -55.84 27.19 -6.19
N CYS A 17 -56.54 26.89 -5.09
CA CYS A 17 -56.06 26.05 -4.00
C CYS A 17 -55.94 24.59 -4.45
N GLY A 18 -54.75 23.98 -4.27
CA GLY A 18 -54.50 22.55 -4.29
C GLY A 18 -53.41 22.21 -3.27
N PRO A 19 -53.37 21.03 -2.66
CA PRO A 19 -52.66 20.78 -1.44
C PRO A 19 -51.13 20.77 -1.65
N THR A 20 -50.44 21.38 -0.71
CA THR A 20 -49.00 21.38 -0.56
C THR A 20 -48.46 19.94 -0.36
N GLU A 21 -47.89 19.34 -1.38
CA GLU A 21 -46.92 18.27 -1.19
C GLU A 21 -45.61 18.87 -0.63
N THR A 22 -45.33 18.53 0.59
CA THR A 22 -44.00 18.74 1.19
C THR A 22 -42.97 17.92 0.41
N ALA A 23 -42.18 18.58 -0.40
CA ALA A 23 -40.97 18.00 -0.95
C ALA A 23 -40.06 17.65 0.22
N THR A 24 -39.98 16.38 0.58
CA THR A 24 -38.93 15.82 1.38
C THR A 24 -37.63 16.01 0.59
N ALA A 25 -36.73 16.83 1.13
CA ALA A 25 -35.36 16.89 0.68
C ALA A 25 -34.80 15.44 0.74
N GLY A 26 -34.48 14.90 -0.42
CA GLY A 26 -33.77 13.65 -0.53
C GLY A 26 -32.39 13.87 0.14
N THR A 27 -32.21 13.29 1.30
CA THR A 27 -30.87 13.01 1.82
C THR A 27 -30.24 12.12 0.77
N GLY A 28 -29.20 12.65 0.07
CA GLY A 28 -28.31 11.85 -0.72
C GLY A 28 -27.76 10.77 0.20
N GLY A 29 -28.27 9.54 0.08
CA GLY A 29 -27.67 8.40 0.71
C GLY A 29 -26.31 8.24 0.02
N GLU A 30 -25.21 8.48 0.76
CA GLU A 30 -23.94 7.93 0.39
C GLU A 30 -24.15 6.44 0.16
N GLU A 31 -23.91 6.01 -1.06
CA GLU A 31 -23.91 4.60 -1.41
C GLU A 31 -22.74 3.99 -0.65
N VAL A 32 -23.02 3.35 0.49
CA VAL A 32 -22.02 2.57 1.23
C VAL A 32 -21.62 1.46 0.27
N ALA A 33 -20.43 1.56 -0.32
CA ALA A 33 -19.87 0.48 -1.11
C ALA A 33 -19.99 -0.81 -0.29
N ALA A 34 -20.55 -1.85 -0.90
CA ALA A 34 -20.83 -3.09 -0.20
C ALA A 34 -19.52 -3.62 0.42
N GLU A 35 -19.58 -4.14 1.65
CA GLU A 35 -18.42 -4.76 2.34
C GLU A 35 -17.81 -5.93 1.53
N GLY A 36 -18.35 -6.29 0.39
CA GLY A 36 -17.98 -7.38 -0.49
C GLY A 36 -17.24 -6.99 -1.78
N THR A 37 -16.80 -5.73 -1.94
CA THR A 37 -16.02 -5.25 -3.10
C THR A 37 -14.70 -4.64 -2.66
N TYR A 38 -13.74 -4.50 -3.60
CA TYR A 38 -12.53 -3.75 -3.35
C TYR A 38 -12.83 -2.24 -3.19
N PRO A 39 -12.09 -1.51 -2.35
CA PRO A 39 -11.04 -2.01 -1.44
C PRO A 39 -11.60 -2.57 -0.11
N GLY A 40 -12.91 -2.57 0.12
CA GLY A 40 -13.55 -2.91 1.40
C GLY A 40 -13.14 -4.27 1.96
N ILE A 41 -13.02 -5.28 1.09
CA ILE A 41 -12.58 -6.64 1.44
C ILE A 41 -11.21 -6.62 2.13
N LEU A 42 -10.33 -5.70 1.73
CA LEU A 42 -8.95 -5.63 2.22
C LEU A 42 -8.74 -4.64 3.38
N ALA A 43 -9.79 -4.02 3.91
CA ALA A 43 -9.65 -2.96 4.91
C ALA A 43 -8.90 -3.38 6.18
N GLY A 44 -9.06 -4.61 6.62
CA GLY A 44 -8.35 -5.20 7.78
C GLY A 44 -7.10 -5.99 7.42
N SER A 45 -6.70 -6.00 6.15
CA SER A 45 -5.67 -6.88 5.60
C SER A 45 -4.25 -6.34 5.79
N THR A 46 -3.30 -7.24 5.55
CA THR A 46 -1.87 -6.95 5.41
C THR A 46 -1.39 -7.45 4.06
N ILE A 47 -0.68 -6.58 3.34
CA ILE A 47 -0.01 -6.91 2.08
C ILE A 47 1.34 -7.55 2.40
N TYR A 48 1.72 -8.58 1.68
CA TYR A 48 3.04 -9.21 1.74
C TYR A 48 3.68 -9.16 0.36
N GLU A 49 4.73 -8.39 0.22
CA GLU A 49 5.50 -8.25 -1.01
C GLU A 49 6.44 -9.44 -1.18
N VAL A 50 6.28 -10.16 -2.31
CA VAL A 50 6.99 -11.40 -2.59
C VAL A 50 8.02 -11.20 -3.69
N ASN A 51 9.29 -11.40 -3.35
CA ASN A 51 10.38 -11.48 -4.29
C ASN A 51 10.67 -12.95 -4.61
N ILE A 52 10.07 -13.50 -5.68
CA ILE A 52 10.21 -14.92 -6.06
C ILE A 52 11.67 -15.34 -6.18
N ARG A 53 12.52 -14.52 -6.84
CA ARG A 53 13.95 -14.81 -7.03
C ARG A 53 14.68 -15.04 -5.70
N GLN A 54 14.32 -14.28 -4.66
CA GLN A 54 15.07 -14.21 -3.41
C GLN A 54 14.40 -14.96 -2.25
N HIS A 55 13.10 -15.26 -2.35
CA HIS A 55 12.32 -15.82 -1.25
C HIS A 55 12.80 -17.20 -0.80
N THR A 56 13.13 -18.07 -1.77
CA THR A 56 13.66 -19.43 -1.48
C THR A 56 15.05 -19.62 -2.08
N PRO A 57 15.82 -20.61 -1.60
CA PRO A 57 17.09 -20.97 -2.23
C PRO A 57 16.95 -21.29 -3.73
N GLU A 58 15.87 -21.94 -4.13
CA GLU A 58 15.55 -22.28 -5.52
C GLU A 58 15.21 -21.02 -6.32
N GLY A 59 14.52 -20.05 -5.72
CA GLY A 59 14.04 -18.84 -6.37
C GLY A 59 12.98 -19.10 -7.42
N THR A 60 12.09 -20.08 -7.17
CA THR A 60 11.05 -20.51 -8.10
C THR A 60 9.65 -20.37 -7.50
N ILE A 61 8.65 -20.19 -8.37
CA ILE A 61 7.23 -20.16 -7.99
C ILE A 61 6.85 -21.49 -7.31
N ALA A 62 7.31 -22.62 -7.83
CA ALA A 62 7.01 -23.93 -7.24
C ALA A 62 7.51 -24.05 -5.78
N ALA A 63 8.70 -23.54 -5.49
CA ALA A 63 9.24 -23.53 -4.13
C ALA A 63 8.49 -22.54 -3.23
N PHE A 64 8.08 -21.39 -3.75
CA PHE A 64 7.29 -20.40 -3.02
C PHE A 64 5.90 -20.93 -2.62
N ILE A 65 5.25 -21.71 -3.50
CA ILE A 65 3.93 -22.33 -3.20
C ILE A 65 3.97 -23.14 -1.90
N GLU A 66 5.08 -23.81 -1.61
CA GLU A 66 5.24 -24.60 -0.37
C GLU A 66 5.28 -23.74 0.90
N ASP A 67 5.59 -22.44 0.77
CA ASP A 67 5.61 -21.49 1.88
C ASP A 67 4.26 -20.79 2.16
N LEU A 68 3.28 -20.89 1.26
CA LEU A 68 1.97 -20.26 1.42
C LEU A 68 1.26 -20.64 2.74
N PRO A 69 1.32 -21.89 3.23
CA PRO A 69 0.72 -22.23 4.53
C PRO A 69 1.34 -21.45 5.69
N ARG A 70 2.66 -21.20 5.68
CA ARG A 70 3.34 -20.38 6.70
C ARG A 70 2.87 -18.93 6.66
N LEU A 71 2.77 -18.35 5.46
CA LEU A 71 2.26 -16.98 5.28
C LEU A 71 0.79 -16.86 5.73
N LYS A 72 -0.03 -17.86 5.45
CA LYS A 72 -1.41 -17.90 5.97
C LYS A 72 -1.43 -18.00 7.50
N GLU A 73 -0.57 -18.80 8.11
CA GLU A 73 -0.43 -18.89 9.57
C GLU A 73 0.08 -17.56 10.17
N LEU A 74 0.98 -16.86 9.47
CA LEU A 74 1.41 -15.50 9.83
C LEU A 74 0.22 -14.52 9.83
N GLY A 75 -0.79 -14.77 8.98
CA GLY A 75 -2.02 -13.98 8.89
C GLY A 75 -2.11 -13.12 7.62
N VAL A 76 -1.20 -13.30 6.67
CA VAL A 76 -1.18 -12.56 5.39
C VAL A 76 -2.48 -12.80 4.61
N ASP A 77 -3.02 -11.74 4.01
CA ASP A 77 -4.22 -11.78 3.19
C ASP A 77 -3.97 -11.48 1.72
N VAL A 78 -2.97 -10.65 1.41
CA VAL A 78 -2.66 -10.20 0.06
C VAL A 78 -1.19 -10.50 -0.25
N LEU A 79 -0.97 -11.26 -1.30
CA LEU A 79 0.36 -11.50 -1.88
C LEU A 79 0.57 -10.51 -3.02
N TRP A 80 1.45 -9.55 -2.85
CA TRP A 80 1.94 -8.75 -3.95
C TRP A 80 3.16 -9.45 -4.52
N ILE A 81 2.99 -10.07 -5.69
CA ILE A 81 4.06 -10.77 -6.39
C ILE A 81 4.81 -9.77 -7.27
N MET A 82 6.10 -9.53 -6.98
CA MET A 82 7.00 -8.73 -7.81
C MET A 82 6.99 -9.25 -9.26
N PRO A 83 7.45 -8.46 -10.27
CA PRO A 83 7.30 -8.85 -11.66
C PRO A 83 7.83 -10.26 -11.94
N VAL A 84 6.98 -11.10 -12.51
CA VAL A 84 7.30 -12.50 -12.86
C VAL A 84 7.54 -12.70 -14.35
N GLN A 85 7.43 -11.63 -15.13
CA GLN A 85 7.59 -11.67 -16.57
C GLN A 85 9.05 -11.95 -16.98
N ALA A 86 9.23 -12.41 -18.22
CA ALA A 86 10.55 -12.64 -18.79
C ALA A 86 11.39 -11.35 -18.82
N ILE A 87 12.67 -11.48 -18.46
CA ILE A 87 13.60 -10.35 -18.28
C ILE A 87 14.51 -10.19 -19.49
N GLY A 88 14.73 -8.95 -19.92
CA GLY A 88 15.60 -8.60 -21.05
C GLY A 88 17.06 -9.02 -20.89
N GLU A 89 17.70 -9.30 -22.01
CA GLU A 89 19.14 -9.59 -22.08
C GLU A 89 19.95 -8.42 -22.63
N LYS A 90 19.34 -7.63 -23.51
CA LYS A 90 20.00 -6.47 -24.11
C LYS A 90 20.18 -5.36 -23.09
N ASN A 91 21.40 -4.92 -22.89
CA ASN A 91 21.81 -3.92 -21.89
C ASN A 91 21.56 -4.34 -20.43
N ARG A 92 21.39 -5.63 -20.18
CA ARG A 92 21.09 -6.19 -18.83
C ARG A 92 22.09 -5.71 -17.78
N LYS A 93 21.59 -5.27 -16.65
CA LYS A 93 22.39 -4.95 -15.45
C LYS A 93 22.57 -6.20 -14.60
N GLY A 94 23.76 -6.40 -14.02
CA GLY A 94 24.08 -7.59 -13.22
C GLY A 94 24.01 -8.90 -13.99
N SER A 95 23.91 -10.01 -13.28
CA SER A 95 23.92 -11.36 -13.90
C SER A 95 22.53 -11.79 -14.38
N LEU A 96 21.46 -11.40 -13.68
CA LEU A 96 20.09 -11.84 -13.92
C LEU A 96 19.14 -10.73 -14.39
N GLY A 97 19.58 -9.48 -14.35
CA GLY A 97 18.81 -8.33 -14.78
C GLY A 97 17.76 -7.85 -13.78
N SER A 98 17.16 -6.72 -14.12
CA SER A 98 16.04 -6.12 -13.37
C SER A 98 14.76 -6.90 -13.64
N TYR A 99 13.98 -7.15 -12.60
CA TYR A 99 12.60 -7.67 -12.69
C TYR A 99 11.71 -6.77 -13.56
N TYR A 100 12.02 -5.48 -13.59
CA TYR A 100 11.26 -4.43 -14.27
C TYR A 100 11.67 -4.26 -15.74
N SER A 101 12.72 -4.94 -16.23
CA SER A 101 13.10 -4.94 -17.64
C SER A 101 12.39 -6.07 -18.39
N VAL A 102 11.10 -5.88 -18.70
CA VAL A 102 10.19 -6.89 -19.24
C VAL A 102 10.37 -7.08 -20.74
N THR A 103 10.61 -8.33 -21.21
CA THR A 103 10.67 -8.67 -22.64
C THR A 103 9.39 -9.23 -23.23
N ASP A 104 8.50 -9.76 -22.43
CA ASP A 104 7.21 -10.31 -22.85
C ASP A 104 6.23 -10.24 -21.68
N TYR A 105 5.18 -9.45 -21.83
CA TYR A 105 4.19 -9.27 -20.78
C TYR A 105 3.36 -10.52 -20.47
N ARG A 106 3.29 -11.49 -21.37
CA ARG A 106 2.49 -12.72 -21.18
C ARG A 106 3.32 -13.95 -20.85
N GLN A 107 4.63 -13.84 -20.83
CA GLN A 107 5.51 -14.95 -20.52
C GLN A 107 6.02 -14.89 -19.08
N VAL A 108 5.78 -15.95 -18.31
CA VAL A 108 6.45 -16.14 -17.01
C VAL A 108 7.94 -16.39 -17.26
N ASN A 109 8.80 -15.73 -16.49
CA ASN A 109 10.25 -15.89 -16.55
C ASN A 109 10.63 -17.37 -16.34
N PRO A 110 11.33 -18.01 -17.28
CA PRO A 110 11.75 -19.40 -17.14
C PRO A 110 12.63 -19.68 -15.92
N GLU A 111 13.30 -18.67 -15.36
CA GLU A 111 14.03 -18.79 -14.08
C GLU A 111 13.09 -19.04 -12.89
N PHE A 112 11.87 -18.52 -12.94
CA PHE A 112 10.89 -18.67 -11.87
C PHE A 112 9.99 -19.87 -12.04
N GLY A 113 9.83 -20.37 -13.28
CA GLY A 113 8.97 -21.50 -13.62
C GLY A 113 8.17 -21.29 -14.89
N THR A 114 6.95 -21.79 -14.91
CA THR A 114 6.05 -21.78 -16.06
C THR A 114 4.74 -21.05 -15.73
N GLY A 115 3.94 -20.75 -16.78
CA GLY A 115 2.57 -20.24 -16.57
C GLY A 115 1.70 -21.21 -15.78
N GLU A 116 1.90 -22.52 -15.90
CA GLU A 116 1.20 -23.53 -15.10
C GLU A 116 1.61 -23.47 -13.62
N ASP A 117 2.88 -23.16 -13.33
CA ASP A 117 3.32 -22.93 -11.95
C ASP A 117 2.67 -21.68 -11.37
N PHE A 118 2.54 -20.61 -12.17
CA PHE A 118 1.86 -19.39 -11.73
C PHE A 118 0.35 -19.62 -11.49
N ARG A 119 -0.31 -20.37 -12.37
CA ARG A 119 -1.70 -20.78 -12.15
C ARG A 119 -1.86 -21.54 -10.84
N ARG A 120 -0.98 -22.51 -10.57
CA ARG A 120 -1.00 -23.25 -9.30
C ARG A 120 -0.76 -22.36 -8.08
N LEU A 121 0.06 -21.32 -8.24
CA LEU A 121 0.27 -20.32 -7.17
C LEU A 121 -1.05 -19.60 -6.83
N VAL A 122 -1.74 -19.08 -7.85
CA VAL A 122 -3.01 -18.36 -7.66
C VAL A 122 -4.07 -19.31 -7.08
N ASP A 123 -4.28 -20.47 -7.66
CA ASP A 123 -5.22 -21.49 -7.17
C ASP A 123 -4.95 -21.87 -5.71
N ARG A 124 -3.67 -22.00 -5.34
CA ARG A 124 -3.29 -22.36 -3.96
C ARG A 124 -3.48 -21.20 -2.99
N ALA A 125 -3.19 -19.97 -3.40
CA ALA A 125 -3.45 -18.78 -2.60
C ALA A 125 -4.95 -18.63 -2.33
N HIS A 126 -5.80 -18.73 -3.37
CA HIS A 126 -7.26 -18.70 -3.24
C HIS A 126 -7.80 -19.80 -2.33
N ALA A 127 -7.27 -21.03 -2.44
CA ALA A 127 -7.64 -22.13 -1.56
C ALA A 127 -7.26 -21.92 -0.09
N LEU A 128 -6.41 -20.93 0.17
CA LEU A 128 -6.02 -20.47 1.51
C LEU A 128 -6.68 -19.14 1.89
N ASP A 129 -7.69 -18.68 1.16
CA ASP A 129 -8.32 -17.36 1.32
C ASP A 129 -7.27 -16.21 1.34
N MET A 130 -6.36 -16.22 0.39
CA MET A 130 -5.40 -15.14 0.13
C MET A 130 -5.61 -14.61 -1.27
N HIS A 131 -5.47 -13.29 -1.44
CA HIS A 131 -5.54 -12.60 -2.72
C HIS A 131 -4.16 -12.49 -3.35
N VAL A 132 -4.10 -12.50 -4.68
CA VAL A 132 -2.85 -12.35 -5.44
C VAL A 132 -2.93 -11.11 -6.32
N ILE A 133 -2.09 -10.12 -6.06
CA ILE A 133 -1.90 -8.98 -6.96
C ILE A 133 -0.54 -9.09 -7.64
N LEU A 134 -0.50 -8.74 -8.92
CA LEU A 134 0.71 -8.80 -9.73
C LEU A 134 1.34 -7.41 -9.86
N ASP A 135 2.65 -7.36 -9.69
CA ASP A 135 3.40 -6.16 -10.03
C ASP A 135 3.43 -5.97 -11.54
N TRP A 136 2.99 -4.81 -12.00
CA TRP A 136 2.88 -4.50 -13.41
C TRP A 136 3.75 -3.30 -13.78
N VAL A 137 4.50 -3.42 -14.85
CA VAL A 137 5.46 -2.42 -15.33
C VAL A 137 4.92 -1.70 -16.56
N PRO A 138 4.13 -0.64 -16.41
CA PRO A 138 3.51 0.04 -17.55
C PRO A 138 4.40 1.07 -18.24
N ASN A 139 5.41 1.60 -17.53
CA ASN A 139 6.20 2.75 -17.98
C ASN A 139 7.16 2.43 -19.13
N HIS A 140 7.68 1.19 -19.20
CA HIS A 140 8.76 0.82 -20.11
C HIS A 140 8.80 -0.69 -20.39
N THR A 141 9.61 -1.10 -21.37
CA THR A 141 9.95 -2.50 -21.66
C THR A 141 11.46 -2.68 -21.67
N ALA A 142 11.93 -3.93 -21.78
CA ALA A 142 13.31 -4.22 -22.15
C ALA A 142 13.60 -3.82 -23.61
N TRP A 143 14.88 -3.63 -23.95
CA TRP A 143 15.32 -3.28 -25.29
C TRP A 143 15.20 -4.42 -26.34
N ASP A 144 14.94 -5.64 -25.91
CA ASP A 144 14.70 -6.83 -26.73
C ASP A 144 13.23 -7.30 -26.68
N HIS A 145 12.33 -6.45 -26.15
CA HIS A 145 10.89 -6.66 -26.29
C HIS A 145 10.48 -6.63 -27.77
N PRO A 146 9.61 -7.54 -28.26
CA PRO A 146 9.17 -7.59 -29.66
C PRO A 146 8.64 -6.25 -30.19
N TRP A 147 7.96 -5.48 -29.36
CA TRP A 147 7.43 -4.15 -29.74
C TRP A 147 8.51 -3.18 -30.22
N ILE A 148 9.78 -3.32 -29.83
CA ILE A 148 10.89 -2.47 -30.33
C ILE A 148 10.99 -2.52 -31.86
N THR A 149 10.74 -3.70 -32.44
CA THR A 149 10.84 -3.90 -33.89
C THR A 149 9.50 -3.97 -34.61
N GLU A 150 8.46 -4.49 -33.95
CA GLU A 150 7.14 -4.69 -34.53
C GLU A 150 6.27 -3.45 -34.43
N HIS A 151 6.44 -2.68 -33.35
CA HIS A 151 5.66 -1.49 -33.00
C HIS A 151 6.54 -0.37 -32.45
N PRO A 152 7.56 0.11 -33.21
CA PRO A 152 8.46 1.18 -32.74
C PRO A 152 7.77 2.50 -32.44
N GLU A 153 6.54 2.68 -32.91
CA GLU A 153 5.66 3.81 -32.60
C GLU A 153 5.07 3.77 -31.19
N TYR A 154 5.22 2.67 -30.44
CA TYR A 154 4.80 2.58 -29.04
C TYR A 154 5.77 3.27 -28.07
N TYR A 155 6.97 3.66 -28.56
CA TYR A 155 8.05 4.13 -27.69
C TYR A 155 8.25 5.64 -27.79
N ALA A 156 8.55 6.22 -26.62
CA ALA A 156 8.99 7.60 -26.53
C ALA A 156 10.33 7.82 -27.24
N ARG A 157 10.52 9.02 -27.77
CA ARG A 157 11.72 9.37 -28.55
C ARG A 157 12.39 10.60 -28.00
N ASP A 158 13.70 10.61 -28.08
CA ASP A 158 14.52 11.77 -27.77
C ASP A 158 14.47 12.84 -28.91
N ALA A 159 15.20 13.92 -28.72
CA ALA A 159 15.27 15.01 -29.70
C ALA A 159 15.92 14.61 -31.04
N ALA A 160 16.69 13.51 -31.07
CA ALA A 160 17.28 12.97 -32.32
C ALA A 160 16.32 12.03 -33.07
N GLY A 161 15.22 11.65 -32.44
CA GLY A 161 14.22 10.72 -32.96
C GLY A 161 14.51 9.25 -32.62
N ASP A 162 15.49 8.99 -31.77
CA ASP A 162 15.83 7.65 -31.30
C ASP A 162 14.93 7.26 -30.10
N ILE A 163 14.62 5.94 -29.95
CA ILE A 163 13.93 5.42 -28.77
C ILE A 163 14.77 5.75 -27.53
N THR A 164 14.14 6.25 -26.49
CA THR A 164 14.82 6.76 -25.30
C THR A 164 14.56 5.88 -24.06
N TYR A 165 15.26 6.19 -22.97
CA TYR A 165 15.11 5.62 -21.63
C TYR A 165 15.08 6.73 -20.60
N GLU A 166 14.74 6.41 -19.37
CA GLU A 166 14.62 7.37 -18.28
C GLU A 166 15.84 7.30 -17.35
N ALA A 167 16.27 8.46 -16.84
CA ALA A 167 17.36 8.59 -15.87
C ALA A 167 18.62 7.77 -16.27
N ASP A 168 19.08 6.88 -15.37
CA ASP A 168 20.19 5.94 -15.60
C ASP A 168 19.71 4.50 -15.88
N TRP A 169 18.42 4.31 -16.20
CA TRP A 169 17.82 3.00 -16.47
C TRP A 169 18.09 2.54 -17.91
N THR A 170 19.37 2.38 -18.22
CA THR A 170 19.86 2.08 -19.57
C THR A 170 19.46 0.72 -20.11
N ASP A 171 18.88 -0.14 -19.29
CA ASP A 171 18.39 -1.49 -19.59
C ASP A 171 16.92 -1.52 -20.02
N ILE A 172 16.25 -0.34 -20.09
CA ILE A 172 14.83 -0.22 -20.48
C ILE A 172 14.63 0.75 -21.64
N ALA A 173 13.49 0.65 -22.32
CA ALA A 173 13.01 1.52 -23.36
C ALA A 173 11.65 2.10 -22.94
N LEU A 174 11.53 3.43 -22.89
CA LEU A 174 10.37 4.16 -22.39
C LEU A 174 9.20 4.07 -23.37
N LEU A 175 8.00 3.77 -22.89
CA LEU A 175 6.77 3.73 -23.67
C LEU A 175 6.13 5.12 -23.80
N ASP A 176 5.43 5.35 -24.92
CA ASP A 176 4.65 6.57 -25.16
C ASP A 176 3.14 6.29 -24.94
N HIS A 177 2.65 6.62 -23.77
CA HIS A 177 1.23 6.50 -23.43
C HIS A 177 0.33 7.59 -24.04
N THR A 178 0.88 8.57 -24.75
CA THR A 178 0.07 9.48 -25.58
C THR A 178 -0.46 8.77 -26.82
N ASN A 179 0.21 7.70 -27.28
CA ASN A 179 -0.22 6.86 -28.37
C ASN A 179 -1.35 5.89 -27.91
N PRO A 180 -2.57 5.99 -28.47
CA PRO A 180 -3.68 5.11 -28.07
C PRO A 180 -3.44 3.63 -28.39
N ALA A 181 -2.59 3.30 -29.36
CA ALA A 181 -2.27 1.92 -29.67
C ALA A 181 -1.37 1.28 -28.62
N THR A 182 -0.42 2.06 -28.05
CA THR A 182 0.39 1.63 -26.90
C THR A 182 -0.50 1.31 -25.71
N ARG A 183 -1.44 2.20 -25.36
CA ARG A 183 -2.37 1.99 -24.26
C ARG A 183 -3.24 0.75 -24.47
N ALA A 184 -3.82 0.59 -25.67
CA ALA A 184 -4.66 -0.55 -25.99
C ALA A 184 -3.90 -1.90 -25.88
N ALA A 185 -2.63 -1.94 -26.34
CA ALA A 185 -1.79 -3.13 -26.23
C ALA A 185 -1.50 -3.46 -24.75
N MET A 186 -1.11 -2.45 -23.95
CA MET A 186 -0.83 -2.60 -22.52
C MET A 186 -2.07 -3.10 -21.76
N ILE A 187 -3.25 -2.51 -22.00
CA ILE A 187 -4.51 -2.94 -21.36
C ILE A 187 -4.88 -4.37 -21.77
N ALA A 188 -4.65 -4.75 -23.04
CA ALA A 188 -4.92 -6.12 -23.49
C ALA A 188 -4.02 -7.15 -22.80
N ASP A 189 -2.77 -6.80 -22.48
CA ASP A 189 -1.87 -7.67 -21.74
C ASP A 189 -2.26 -7.79 -20.25
N MET A 190 -2.69 -6.69 -19.63
CA MET A 190 -3.24 -6.71 -18.27
C MET A 190 -4.51 -7.58 -18.20
N ALA A 191 -5.46 -7.37 -19.11
CA ALA A 191 -6.70 -8.12 -19.20
C ALA A 191 -6.45 -9.64 -19.37
N TRP A 192 -5.39 -9.98 -20.10
CA TRP A 192 -4.99 -11.38 -20.28
C TRP A 192 -4.61 -12.05 -18.93
N TRP A 193 -3.86 -11.39 -18.06
CA TRP A 193 -3.51 -11.92 -16.73
C TRP A 193 -4.72 -12.15 -15.84
N VAL A 194 -5.67 -11.23 -15.84
CA VAL A 194 -6.93 -11.38 -15.07
C VAL A 194 -7.75 -12.55 -15.63
N THR A 195 -7.87 -12.66 -16.95
CA THR A 195 -8.68 -13.70 -17.59
C THR A 195 -8.03 -15.08 -17.50
N GLU A 196 -6.71 -15.14 -17.69
CA GLU A 196 -5.96 -16.40 -17.76
C GLU A 196 -5.65 -16.99 -16.40
N TYR A 197 -5.30 -16.13 -15.41
CA TYR A 197 -4.82 -16.60 -14.11
C TYR A 197 -5.74 -16.25 -12.94
N ASP A 198 -6.82 -15.50 -13.18
CA ASP A 198 -7.76 -15.08 -12.14
C ASP A 198 -7.11 -14.29 -10.98
N ILE A 199 -6.07 -13.48 -11.27
CA ILE A 199 -5.44 -12.62 -10.28
C ILE A 199 -6.43 -11.59 -9.72
N ASP A 200 -6.16 -11.09 -8.50
CA ASP A 200 -7.08 -10.23 -7.75
C ASP A 200 -6.71 -8.73 -7.83
N GLY A 201 -5.70 -8.39 -8.61
CA GLY A 201 -5.33 -7.00 -8.79
C GLY A 201 -3.93 -6.77 -9.30
N PHE A 202 -3.55 -5.50 -9.24
CA PHE A 202 -2.24 -5.05 -9.69
C PHE A 202 -1.63 -4.06 -8.70
N ARG A 203 -0.31 -4.13 -8.56
CA ARG A 203 0.52 -3.01 -8.13
C ARG A 203 1.13 -2.41 -9.38
N GLN A 204 0.88 -1.14 -9.62
CA GLN A 204 1.37 -0.43 -10.80
C GLN A 204 2.68 0.26 -10.49
N ASP A 205 3.75 -0.23 -11.12
CA ASP A 205 5.09 0.31 -11.05
C ASP A 205 5.12 1.74 -11.63
N HIS A 206 5.71 2.67 -10.88
CA HIS A 206 5.96 4.06 -11.31
C HIS A 206 4.71 4.76 -11.90
N ALA A 207 3.56 4.59 -11.25
CA ALA A 207 2.23 4.83 -11.81
C ALA A 207 1.92 6.29 -12.17
N GLY A 208 2.57 7.25 -11.53
CA GLY A 208 2.20 8.67 -11.65
C GLY A 208 3.17 9.55 -12.43
N HIS A 209 4.27 9.01 -12.95
CA HIS A 209 5.31 9.80 -13.61
C HIS A 209 4.91 10.23 -15.04
N GLU A 210 5.38 9.56 -16.06
CA GLU A 210 5.08 9.90 -17.47
C GLU A 210 3.76 9.29 -17.96
N ILE A 211 3.06 8.54 -17.09
CA ILE A 211 1.82 7.86 -17.44
C ILE A 211 0.63 8.81 -17.20
N PRO A 212 -0.14 9.18 -18.23
CA PRO A 212 -1.25 10.09 -18.09
C PRO A 212 -2.44 9.45 -17.36
N LEU A 213 -3.16 10.20 -16.54
CA LEU A 213 -4.31 9.71 -15.77
C LEU A 213 -5.39 9.04 -16.64
N TYR A 214 -5.61 9.52 -17.85
CA TYR A 214 -6.60 8.91 -18.77
C TYR A 214 -6.21 7.50 -19.21
N PHE A 215 -4.93 7.09 -19.12
CA PHE A 215 -4.56 5.68 -19.30
C PHE A 215 -5.14 4.82 -18.18
N TRP A 216 -5.06 5.29 -16.94
CA TRP A 216 -5.62 4.57 -15.79
C TRP A 216 -7.14 4.49 -15.86
N GLU A 217 -7.82 5.58 -16.24
CA GLU A 217 -9.26 5.58 -16.50
C GLU A 217 -9.65 4.52 -17.56
N GLU A 218 -8.90 4.43 -18.68
CA GLU A 218 -9.10 3.40 -19.69
C GLU A 218 -8.81 1.99 -19.17
N ALA A 219 -7.73 1.81 -18.38
CA ALA A 219 -7.29 0.51 -17.88
C ALA A 219 -8.25 -0.04 -16.80
N THR A 220 -8.57 0.76 -15.78
CA THR A 220 -9.47 0.34 -14.70
C THR A 220 -10.84 0.01 -15.25
N ALA A 221 -11.44 0.87 -16.09
CA ALA A 221 -12.73 0.59 -16.72
C ALA A 221 -12.74 -0.70 -17.55
N ALA A 222 -11.66 -1.00 -18.28
CA ALA A 222 -11.55 -2.20 -19.09
C ALA A 222 -11.40 -3.46 -18.22
N ILE A 223 -10.55 -3.43 -17.22
CA ILE A 223 -10.23 -4.56 -16.35
C ILE A 223 -11.40 -4.88 -15.42
N ASP A 224 -11.98 -3.86 -14.74
CA ASP A 224 -13.07 -4.05 -13.80
C ASP A 224 -14.36 -4.51 -14.51
N SER A 225 -14.47 -4.28 -15.84
CA SER A 225 -15.54 -4.89 -16.63
C SER A 225 -15.42 -6.41 -16.75
N ILE A 226 -14.22 -6.99 -16.52
CA ILE A 226 -13.95 -8.43 -16.53
C ILE A 226 -14.10 -8.99 -15.10
N LYS A 227 -13.44 -8.36 -14.14
CA LYS A 227 -13.40 -8.73 -12.72
C LYS A 227 -13.12 -7.47 -11.91
N ASP A 228 -13.88 -7.23 -10.85
CA ASP A 228 -13.55 -6.25 -9.82
C ASP A 228 -12.22 -6.65 -9.18
N VAL A 229 -11.19 -5.80 -9.26
CA VAL A 229 -9.82 -6.10 -8.80
C VAL A 229 -9.27 -4.96 -7.95
N PHE A 230 -8.27 -5.27 -7.12
CA PHE A 230 -7.60 -4.28 -6.28
C PHE A 230 -6.50 -3.53 -7.04
N TRP A 231 -6.54 -2.20 -6.98
CA TRP A 231 -5.61 -1.30 -7.65
C TRP A 231 -4.69 -0.60 -6.65
N LEU A 232 -3.39 -0.90 -6.69
CA LEU A 232 -2.36 -0.27 -5.87
C LEU A 232 -1.40 0.52 -6.77
N ALA A 233 -1.33 1.85 -6.58
CA ALA A 233 -0.35 2.69 -7.30
C ALA A 233 0.93 2.86 -6.50
N GLU A 234 2.07 2.60 -7.14
CA GLU A 234 3.33 3.14 -6.65
C GLU A 234 3.42 4.62 -7.02
N TRP A 235 2.75 5.42 -6.27
CA TRP A 235 2.76 6.88 -6.36
C TRP A 235 2.16 7.50 -5.11
N ASP A 236 2.52 8.76 -4.86
CA ASP A 236 1.96 9.55 -3.78
C ASP A 236 1.27 10.78 -4.38
N GLY A 237 -0.05 10.79 -4.43
CA GLY A 237 -0.81 11.89 -5.01
C GLY A 237 -2.32 11.65 -5.04
N ALA A 238 -3.09 12.61 -4.52
CA ALA A 238 -4.54 12.49 -4.34
C ALA A 238 -5.31 12.16 -5.63
N ARG A 239 -4.84 12.60 -6.79
CA ARG A 239 -5.50 12.33 -8.08
C ARG A 239 -5.50 10.87 -8.48
N MET A 240 -4.54 10.08 -7.96
CA MET A 240 -4.48 8.65 -8.26
C MET A 240 -5.72 7.92 -7.73
N HIS A 241 -6.30 8.39 -6.64
CA HIS A 241 -7.50 7.79 -6.05
C HIS A 241 -8.79 8.00 -6.83
N ASN A 242 -8.75 8.64 -8.00
CA ASN A 242 -9.86 8.57 -8.94
C ASN A 242 -9.97 7.19 -9.58
N GLU A 243 -8.84 6.46 -9.69
CA GLU A 243 -8.71 5.20 -10.40
C GLU A 243 -8.10 4.07 -9.55
N PHE A 244 -7.46 4.40 -8.44
CA PHE A 244 -6.76 3.45 -7.58
C PHE A 244 -7.40 3.36 -6.19
N ASP A 245 -7.52 2.16 -5.68
CA ASP A 245 -7.98 1.88 -4.32
C ASP A 245 -6.96 2.30 -3.28
N ALA A 246 -5.70 2.11 -3.59
CA ALA A 246 -4.59 2.40 -2.69
C ALA A 246 -3.43 3.09 -3.40
N THR A 247 -2.72 3.95 -2.64
CA THR A 247 -1.45 4.56 -3.05
C THR A 247 -0.40 4.37 -1.96
N TYR A 248 0.86 4.48 -2.33
CA TYR A 248 1.96 4.50 -1.36
C TYR A 248 1.92 5.75 -0.48
N ALA A 249 2.28 5.61 0.78
CA ALA A 249 2.58 6.72 1.68
C ALA A 249 4.11 6.93 1.73
N TRP A 250 4.70 7.32 0.59
CA TRP A 250 6.16 7.51 0.48
C TRP A 250 6.70 8.56 1.43
N GLU A 251 6.01 9.69 1.57
CA GLU A 251 6.42 10.75 2.47
C GLU A 251 6.46 10.27 3.92
N LEU A 252 5.48 9.43 4.34
CA LEU A 252 5.50 8.83 5.68
C LEU A 252 6.74 7.97 5.91
N LEU A 253 7.15 7.18 4.93
CA LEU A 253 8.37 6.37 5.01
C LEU A 253 9.61 7.25 5.16
N HIS A 254 9.71 8.33 4.37
CA HIS A 254 10.84 9.26 4.48
C HIS A 254 10.89 9.98 5.85
N ILE A 255 9.72 10.32 6.41
CA ILE A 255 9.64 10.88 7.77
C ILE A 255 10.05 9.82 8.80
N GLN A 256 9.61 8.57 8.68
CA GLN A 256 10.07 7.48 9.56
C GLN A 256 11.60 7.34 9.54
N ASP A 257 12.22 7.43 8.36
CA ASP A 257 13.67 7.39 8.21
C ASP A 257 14.37 8.56 8.88
N ALA A 258 13.80 9.76 8.74
CA ALA A 258 14.32 10.96 9.40
C ALA A 258 14.19 10.84 10.93
N VAL A 259 13.09 10.29 11.44
CA VAL A 259 12.92 9.98 12.88
C VAL A 259 13.94 8.94 13.34
N GLY A 260 14.15 7.88 12.56
CA GLY A 260 15.18 6.86 12.87
C GLY A 260 16.59 7.42 12.96
N ARG A 261 16.90 8.48 12.20
CA ARG A 261 18.18 9.21 12.24
C ARG A 261 18.22 10.34 13.28
N GLY A 262 17.10 10.64 13.97
CA GLY A 262 16.98 11.76 14.90
C GLY A 262 16.93 13.15 14.21
N GLU A 263 16.56 13.21 12.95
CA GLU A 263 16.41 14.43 12.13
C GLU A 263 14.95 14.95 12.13
N ALA A 264 14.01 14.12 12.53
CA ALA A 264 12.60 14.41 12.72
C ALA A 264 12.10 13.74 13.99
N ASP A 265 10.84 13.96 14.35
CA ASP A 265 10.26 13.44 15.60
C ASP A 265 8.80 12.97 15.43
N ALA A 266 8.11 12.66 16.53
CA ALA A 266 6.73 12.17 16.49
C ALA A 266 5.71 13.29 16.14
N ASP A 267 6.08 14.57 16.24
CA ASP A 267 5.25 15.68 15.78
C ASP A 267 5.19 15.68 14.24
N ASP A 268 6.30 15.34 13.55
CA ASP A 268 6.34 15.25 12.10
C ASP A 268 5.47 14.07 11.60
N LEU A 269 5.53 12.92 12.28
CA LEU A 269 4.65 11.77 11.99
C LEU A 269 3.16 12.13 12.16
N ALA A 270 2.83 12.85 13.24
CA ALA A 270 1.47 13.30 13.51
C ALA A 270 1.00 14.31 12.46
N ALA A 271 1.86 15.28 12.13
CA ALA A 271 1.56 16.32 11.14
C ALA A 271 1.31 15.70 9.74
N PHE A 272 2.10 14.69 9.36
CA PHE A 272 1.86 13.94 8.13
C PHE A 272 0.46 13.30 8.14
N ILE A 273 0.13 12.49 9.17
CA ILE A 273 -1.15 11.79 9.23
C ILE A 273 -2.33 12.77 9.18
N GLU A 274 -2.26 13.88 9.92
CA GLU A 274 -3.29 14.92 9.91
C GLU A 274 -3.39 15.63 8.54
N GLY A 275 -2.25 15.87 7.89
CA GLY A 275 -2.15 16.44 6.56
C GLY A 275 -2.74 15.53 5.51
N ASP A 276 -2.35 14.27 5.53
CA ASP A 276 -2.80 13.22 4.61
C ASP A 276 -4.32 13.02 4.69
N ILE A 277 -4.87 12.87 5.90
CA ILE A 277 -6.32 12.76 6.10
C ILE A 277 -7.06 14.02 5.63
N ARG A 278 -6.47 15.20 5.78
CA ARG A 278 -7.05 16.46 5.29
C ARG A 278 -7.07 16.53 3.78
N GLU A 279 -6.03 16.04 3.12
CA GLU A 279 -5.88 16.07 1.67
C GLU A 279 -6.70 14.98 0.99
N TYR A 280 -6.60 13.74 1.47
CA TYR A 280 -7.18 12.55 0.83
C TYR A 280 -8.54 12.17 1.42
N GLY A 281 -8.87 12.62 2.63
CA GLY A 281 -10.03 12.13 3.37
C GLY A 281 -9.80 10.74 3.96
N MET A 282 -10.90 10.05 4.27
CA MET A 282 -10.87 8.68 4.83
C MET A 282 -11.35 7.61 3.81
N GLU A 283 -11.59 7.97 2.55
CA GLU A 283 -12.02 7.00 1.53
C GLU A 283 -10.86 6.13 1.04
N PRO A 284 -9.73 6.72 0.59
CA PRO A 284 -8.65 5.95 -0.03
C PRO A 284 -7.80 5.19 0.99
N PHE A 285 -7.17 4.10 0.52
CA PHE A 285 -6.18 3.40 1.31
C PHE A 285 -4.79 3.97 1.04
N ARG A 286 -4.05 4.19 2.13
CA ARG A 286 -2.65 4.57 2.08
C ARG A 286 -1.82 3.35 2.48
N MET A 287 -1.00 2.81 1.60
CA MET A 287 -0.11 1.71 1.93
C MET A 287 1.07 2.22 2.74
N THR A 288 1.23 1.66 3.94
CA THR A 288 2.30 2.01 4.88
C THR A 288 3.29 0.86 5.00
N MET A 289 4.57 1.20 5.10
CA MET A 289 5.65 0.22 5.16
C MET A 289 6.84 0.76 5.96
N THR A 290 7.74 -0.12 6.36
CA THR A 290 9.06 0.24 6.90
C THR A 290 10.18 -0.12 5.92
N THR A 291 9.91 -0.93 4.92
CA THR A 291 10.84 -1.31 3.85
C THR A 291 10.06 -1.96 2.69
N ASN A 292 10.67 -2.05 1.53
CA ASN A 292 10.26 -2.81 0.35
C ASN A 292 11.51 -3.32 -0.39
N HIS A 293 11.35 -3.86 -1.60
CA HIS A 293 12.46 -4.35 -2.41
C HIS A 293 13.49 -3.27 -2.76
N ASP A 294 13.05 -2.02 -2.98
CA ASP A 294 13.94 -0.89 -3.28
C ASP A 294 14.67 -0.41 -2.02
N GLU A 295 13.92 -0.11 -0.96
CA GLU A 295 14.49 0.36 0.29
C GLU A 295 15.53 -0.60 0.84
N ASN A 296 15.21 -1.90 0.87
CA ASN A 296 16.14 -2.93 1.31
C ASN A 296 17.41 -2.97 0.47
N SER A 297 17.28 -2.88 -0.85
CA SER A 297 18.41 -3.01 -1.77
C SER A 297 19.30 -1.76 -1.79
N TRP A 298 18.69 -0.56 -1.74
CA TRP A 298 19.38 0.70 -2.02
C TRP A 298 19.62 1.55 -0.78
N ASN A 299 18.68 1.60 0.17
CA ASN A 299 18.71 2.53 1.30
C ASN A 299 19.08 1.86 2.63
N GLY A 300 18.96 0.55 2.74
CA GLY A 300 19.37 -0.23 3.91
C GLY A 300 18.27 -1.09 4.50
N THR A 301 18.70 -2.04 5.34
CA THR A 301 17.77 -2.89 6.09
C THR A 301 17.02 -2.06 7.14
N VAL A 302 15.90 -2.60 7.67
CA VAL A 302 15.19 -1.95 8.79
C VAL A 302 16.07 -1.79 10.03
N PHE A 303 17.08 -2.65 10.18
CA PHE A 303 18.05 -2.56 11.29
C PHE A 303 19.08 -1.46 11.08
N GLU A 304 19.54 -1.25 9.83
CA GLU A 304 20.43 -0.13 9.50
C GLU A 304 19.70 1.22 9.62
N ARG A 305 18.42 1.28 9.29
CA ARG A 305 17.62 2.52 9.25
C ARG A 305 17.02 2.88 10.61
N TYR A 306 16.57 1.92 11.39
CA TYR A 306 15.84 2.14 12.64
C TYR A 306 16.50 1.57 13.89
N GLY A 307 17.56 0.75 13.74
CA GLY A 307 18.26 0.16 14.88
C GLY A 307 17.33 -0.60 15.82
N GLU A 308 17.43 -0.32 17.12
CA GLU A 308 16.59 -0.91 18.16
C GLU A 308 15.12 -0.50 18.06
N GLY A 309 14.82 0.60 17.35
CA GLY A 309 13.46 1.10 17.12
C GLY A 309 12.64 0.34 16.09
N HIS A 310 13.23 -0.64 15.36
CA HIS A 310 12.55 -1.32 14.24
C HIS A 310 11.17 -1.90 14.60
N LYS A 311 10.99 -2.41 15.83
CA LYS A 311 9.68 -2.91 16.31
C LYS A 311 8.69 -1.79 16.56
N THR A 312 9.15 -0.63 17.02
CA THR A 312 8.30 0.55 17.25
C THR A 312 7.75 1.09 15.95
N PHE A 313 8.61 1.20 14.91
CA PHE A 313 8.17 1.59 13.58
C PHE A 313 7.22 0.55 12.95
N ALA A 314 7.49 -0.75 13.13
CA ALA A 314 6.57 -1.80 12.71
C ALA A 314 5.21 -1.67 13.43
N ALA A 315 5.19 -1.51 14.75
CA ALA A 315 3.95 -1.31 15.51
C ALA A 315 3.18 -0.07 15.04
N PHE A 316 3.90 1.00 14.66
CA PHE A 316 3.31 2.23 14.15
C PHE A 316 2.56 2.01 12.83
N ILE A 317 3.17 1.43 11.81
CA ILE A 317 2.52 1.22 10.51
C ILE A 317 1.30 0.29 10.58
N PHE A 318 1.25 -0.61 11.57
CA PHE A 318 0.10 -1.49 11.76
C PHE A 318 -1.05 -0.85 12.55
N THR A 319 -0.77 0.17 13.35
CA THR A 319 -1.75 0.69 14.32
C THR A 319 -2.18 2.13 14.05
N ALA A 320 -1.29 2.98 13.56
CA ALA A 320 -1.57 4.40 13.45
C ALA A 320 -2.43 4.75 12.23
N TYR A 321 -2.12 4.20 11.04
CA TYR A 321 -2.76 4.62 9.81
C TYR A 321 -2.63 3.57 8.69
N GLY A 322 -3.48 3.64 7.64
CA GLY A 322 -3.33 2.95 6.36
C GLY A 322 -3.49 1.42 6.37
N ILE A 323 -3.06 0.80 5.26
CA ILE A 323 -2.93 -0.64 5.07
C ILE A 323 -1.44 -1.02 5.12
N PRO A 324 -1.01 -1.86 6.08
CA PRO A 324 0.41 -2.18 6.23
C PRO A 324 0.89 -3.19 5.18
N MET A 325 2.15 -3.04 4.77
CA MET A 325 2.86 -3.97 3.91
C MET A 325 4.13 -4.49 4.61
N LEU A 326 4.41 -5.78 4.42
CA LEU A 326 5.64 -6.46 4.81
C LEU A 326 6.40 -6.91 3.57
N TYR A 327 7.70 -6.71 3.56
CA TYR A 327 8.59 -7.25 2.53
C TYR A 327 9.10 -8.64 2.90
N SER A 328 9.23 -9.53 1.92
CA SER A 328 9.76 -10.90 2.05
C SER A 328 10.96 -10.99 2.97
N GLY A 329 10.81 -11.70 4.09
CA GLY A 329 11.86 -11.94 5.07
C GLY A 329 11.92 -10.91 6.21
N GLN A 330 11.18 -9.82 6.15
CA GLN A 330 11.13 -8.84 7.23
C GLN A 330 10.67 -9.50 8.54
N GLU A 331 9.70 -10.42 8.46
CA GLU A 331 9.18 -11.19 9.59
C GLU A 331 10.18 -12.20 10.16
N ALA A 332 11.23 -12.52 9.40
CA ALA A 332 12.31 -13.40 9.83
C ALA A 332 13.59 -12.65 10.23
N GLY A 333 13.53 -11.32 10.32
CA GLY A 333 14.67 -10.51 10.73
C GLY A 333 15.71 -10.33 9.62
N LEU A 334 15.26 -10.11 8.38
CA LEU A 334 16.15 -9.84 7.25
C LEU A 334 17.05 -8.63 7.51
N ASP A 335 18.27 -8.89 7.97
CA ASP A 335 19.33 -7.89 8.18
C ASP A 335 20.40 -8.00 7.11
N LYS A 336 19.95 -7.96 5.85
CA LYS A 336 20.80 -8.07 4.67
C LYS A 336 20.17 -7.29 3.53
N ARG A 337 20.96 -6.44 2.86
CA ARG A 337 20.57 -5.83 1.60
C ARG A 337 20.61 -6.88 0.51
N LEU A 338 19.45 -7.24 -0.02
CA LEU A 338 19.34 -8.22 -1.11
C LEU A 338 19.89 -7.63 -2.40
N ARG A 339 20.64 -8.44 -3.16
CA ARG A 339 21.20 -8.02 -4.44
C ARG A 339 20.13 -7.96 -5.51
N PHE A 340 19.81 -6.77 -5.97
CA PHE A 340 18.69 -6.53 -6.89
C PHE A 340 18.83 -7.25 -8.24
N PHE A 341 20.01 -7.22 -8.85
CA PHE A 341 20.26 -7.74 -10.19
C PHE A 341 20.84 -9.17 -10.21
N ASP A 342 21.00 -9.79 -9.07
CA ASP A 342 21.64 -11.10 -8.91
C ASP A 342 20.82 -12.03 -8.02
N LYS A 343 21.11 -13.34 -8.05
CA LYS A 343 20.54 -14.27 -7.08
C LYS A 343 21.07 -13.98 -5.68
N ASP A 344 20.14 -13.88 -4.76
CA ASP A 344 20.38 -13.86 -3.32
C ASP A 344 19.31 -14.73 -2.63
N THR A 345 19.31 -14.83 -1.31
CA THR A 345 18.31 -15.66 -0.62
C THR A 345 18.00 -15.07 0.76
N VAL A 346 16.71 -15.01 1.09
CA VAL A 346 16.22 -14.69 2.43
C VAL A 346 16.46 -15.89 3.34
N ASP A 347 16.91 -15.62 4.57
CA ASP A 347 17.02 -16.62 5.62
C ASP A 347 15.79 -16.54 6.53
N PHE A 348 14.95 -17.57 6.50
CA PHE A 348 13.75 -17.68 7.32
C PHE A 348 13.98 -18.41 8.64
N SER A 349 15.22 -18.59 9.09
CA SER A 349 15.54 -19.20 10.39
C SER A 349 15.04 -18.39 11.60
N ASP A 350 14.68 -17.11 11.38
CA ASP A 350 14.14 -16.17 12.38
C ASP A 350 14.97 -16.10 13.68
N PRO A 351 16.26 -15.75 13.59
CA PRO A 351 17.15 -15.75 14.76
C PRO A 351 16.75 -14.74 15.84
N LEU A 352 15.90 -13.77 15.50
CA LEU A 352 15.41 -12.73 16.41
C LEU A 352 14.00 -12.99 16.93
N ASP A 353 13.39 -14.14 16.57
CA ASP A 353 12.01 -14.52 16.96
C ASP A 353 10.98 -13.43 16.61
N LEU A 354 11.03 -12.92 15.37
CA LEU A 354 10.17 -11.84 14.91
C LEU A 354 8.85 -12.33 14.32
N GLN A 355 8.75 -13.57 13.85
CA GLN A 355 7.49 -14.09 13.30
C GLN A 355 6.32 -14.02 14.30
N PRO A 356 6.47 -14.38 15.60
CA PRO A 356 5.40 -14.19 16.58
C PRO A 356 5.00 -12.72 16.75
N PHE A 357 5.96 -11.80 16.72
CA PHE A 357 5.70 -10.36 16.82
C PHE A 357 4.87 -9.86 15.63
N TYR A 358 5.28 -10.16 14.38
CA TYR A 358 4.54 -9.75 13.18
C TYR A 358 3.18 -10.44 13.10
N ARG A 359 3.08 -11.72 13.47
CA ARG A 359 1.78 -12.41 13.58
C ARG A 359 0.83 -11.69 14.56
N SER A 360 1.35 -11.20 15.68
CA SER A 360 0.57 -10.44 16.65
C SER A 360 0.10 -9.10 16.09
N LEU A 361 0.94 -8.39 15.32
CA LEU A 361 0.58 -7.14 14.66
C LEU A 361 -0.50 -7.34 13.59
N ILE A 362 -0.34 -8.36 12.74
CA ILE A 362 -1.33 -8.70 11.69
C ILE A 362 -2.67 -9.06 12.34
N ARG A 363 -2.65 -9.90 13.38
CA ARG A 363 -3.86 -10.27 14.12
C ARG A 363 -4.50 -9.06 14.79
N LEU A 364 -3.71 -8.17 15.41
CA LEU A 364 -4.18 -6.94 16.02
C LEU A 364 -4.93 -6.08 15.00
N LYS A 365 -4.35 -5.86 13.82
CA LYS A 365 -4.96 -5.12 12.71
C LYS A 365 -6.29 -5.76 12.29
N LYS A 366 -6.29 -7.05 12.02
CA LYS A 366 -7.43 -7.80 11.51
C LYS A 366 -8.60 -7.85 12.49
N GLU A 367 -8.34 -8.10 13.77
CA GLU A 367 -9.36 -8.28 14.80
C GLU A 367 -9.94 -6.96 15.34
N ASN A 368 -9.30 -5.83 15.08
CA ASN A 368 -9.71 -4.54 15.63
C ASN A 368 -10.17 -3.59 14.52
N ARG A 369 -11.49 -3.47 14.36
CA ARG A 369 -12.08 -2.59 13.34
C ARG A 369 -11.62 -1.14 13.44
N ALA A 370 -11.30 -0.66 14.63
CA ALA A 370 -10.71 0.67 14.81
C ALA A 370 -9.41 0.87 13.99
N LEU A 371 -8.66 -0.20 13.73
CA LEU A 371 -7.39 -0.16 12.99
C LEU A 371 -7.54 -0.35 11.46
N TRP A 372 -8.72 -0.70 10.97
CA TRP A 372 -8.91 -0.95 9.55
C TRP A 372 -8.55 0.29 8.72
N ALA A 373 -8.24 0.09 7.45
CA ALA A 373 -7.85 1.14 6.53
C ALA A 373 -9.06 1.98 6.07
N GLY A 374 -8.79 3.19 5.66
CA GLY A 374 -9.77 4.10 5.08
C GLY A 374 -10.98 4.33 5.99
N ARG A 375 -12.14 4.55 5.38
CA ARG A 375 -13.43 4.76 6.07
C ARG A 375 -13.92 3.59 6.91
N TYR A 376 -13.36 2.40 6.68
CA TYR A 376 -13.71 1.19 7.42
C TYR A 376 -13.13 1.17 8.83
N GLY A 377 -12.10 1.96 9.11
CA GLY A 377 -11.47 2.14 10.41
C GLY A 377 -11.85 3.41 11.13
N GLY A 378 -11.23 3.66 12.29
CA GLY A 378 -11.32 4.89 13.05
C GLY A 378 -10.21 5.87 12.68
N MET A 379 -10.52 7.17 12.67
CA MET A 379 -9.49 8.21 12.54
C MET A 379 -8.53 8.16 13.74
N PRO A 380 -7.22 8.26 13.54
CA PRO A 380 -6.29 8.42 14.65
C PRO A 380 -6.42 9.83 15.27
N HIS A 381 -6.62 9.87 16.58
CA HIS A 381 -6.62 11.11 17.35
C HIS A 381 -5.44 11.10 18.30
N ARG A 382 -4.53 12.05 18.13
CA ARG A 382 -3.39 12.21 19.04
C ARG A 382 -3.86 12.61 20.43
N ILE A 383 -3.27 12.01 21.48
CA ILE A 383 -3.65 12.19 22.88
C ILE A 383 -2.48 12.64 23.77
N ASN A 384 -1.43 13.19 23.16
CA ASN A 384 -0.27 13.79 23.86
C ASN A 384 0.34 14.92 23.03
N HIS A 385 1.32 15.64 23.63
CA HIS A 385 2.04 16.74 22.98
C HIS A 385 3.57 16.59 23.06
N ASP A 386 4.08 15.46 23.55
CA ASP A 386 5.53 15.22 23.58
C ASP A 386 6.05 14.97 22.16
N PRO A 387 7.12 15.67 21.72
CA PRO A 387 7.63 15.52 20.35
C PRO A 387 8.27 14.15 20.05
N TRP A 388 8.62 13.37 21.08
CA TRP A 388 9.22 12.06 20.91
C TRP A 388 8.26 10.89 21.14
N ILE A 389 7.07 11.18 21.61
CA ILE A 389 6.04 10.16 21.86
C ILE A 389 4.85 10.40 20.94
N TYR A 390 4.47 9.38 20.20
CA TYR A 390 3.20 9.35 19.46
C TYR A 390 2.20 8.49 20.23
N ALA A 391 1.33 9.15 21.01
CA ALA A 391 0.21 8.48 21.65
C ALA A 391 -1.09 8.88 20.96
N PHE A 392 -1.90 7.91 20.61
CA PHE A 392 -3.13 8.12 19.85
C PHE A 392 -4.23 7.16 20.27
N LYS A 393 -5.46 7.54 19.94
CA LYS A 393 -6.66 6.74 20.08
C LYS A 393 -7.36 6.60 18.73
N ARG A 394 -7.81 5.38 18.41
CA ARG A 394 -8.70 5.10 17.27
C ARG A 394 -9.95 4.39 17.76
N GLU A 395 -11.12 4.80 17.24
CA GLU A 395 -12.40 4.22 17.63
C GLU A 395 -13.29 3.99 16.42
N LYS A 396 -13.90 2.82 16.33
CA LYS A 396 -14.88 2.46 15.31
C LYS A 396 -15.89 1.46 15.87
N GLU A 397 -17.18 1.78 15.79
CA GLU A 397 -18.28 0.86 16.15
C GLU A 397 -18.13 0.18 17.52
N GLY A 398 -17.70 0.94 18.53
CA GLY A 398 -17.48 0.44 19.89
C GLY A 398 -16.17 -0.31 20.10
N ASN A 399 -15.37 -0.52 19.07
CA ASN A 399 -14.00 -1.00 19.19
C ASN A 399 -13.06 0.20 19.37
N ARG A 400 -12.17 0.12 20.37
CA ARG A 400 -11.18 1.16 20.69
C ARG A 400 -9.80 0.54 20.73
N VAL A 401 -8.84 1.22 20.13
CA VAL A 401 -7.41 0.93 20.25
C VAL A 401 -6.67 2.20 20.66
N ILE A 402 -5.79 2.07 21.65
CA ILE A 402 -4.87 3.11 22.08
C ILE A 402 -3.46 2.61 21.79
N GLY A 403 -2.69 3.40 21.06
CA GLY A 403 -1.27 3.16 20.80
C GLY A 403 -0.42 4.22 21.50
N ILE A 404 0.67 3.81 22.13
CA ILE A 404 1.66 4.67 22.77
C ILE A 404 3.03 4.22 22.33
N LEU A 405 3.76 5.07 21.60
CA LEU A 405 5.05 4.73 20.99
C LEU A 405 6.09 5.80 21.32
N ASN A 406 7.20 5.39 21.91
CA ASN A 406 8.36 6.24 22.14
C ASN A 406 9.32 6.13 20.95
N PHE A 407 9.42 7.17 20.15
CA PHE A 407 10.28 7.26 18.97
C PHE A 407 11.66 7.83 19.32
N SER A 408 12.19 7.48 20.48
CA SER A 408 13.54 7.90 20.88
C SER A 408 14.31 6.81 21.61
N GLY A 409 15.64 6.87 21.52
CA GLY A 409 16.57 6.03 22.27
C GLY A 409 16.71 6.44 23.74
N GLU A 410 15.80 7.24 24.29
CA GLU A 410 15.81 7.74 25.66
C GLU A 410 14.53 7.37 26.39
N ARG A 411 14.63 7.25 27.72
CA ARG A 411 13.46 7.15 28.57
C ARG A 411 12.69 8.45 28.53
N ARG A 412 11.35 8.37 28.40
CA ARG A 412 10.46 9.53 28.30
C ARG A 412 9.28 9.41 29.24
N THR A 413 8.81 10.56 29.74
CA THR A 413 7.57 10.64 30.51
C THR A 413 6.45 11.10 29.59
N LEU A 414 5.48 10.23 29.35
CA LEU A 414 4.24 10.59 28.66
C LEU A 414 3.33 11.41 29.58
N TYR A 415 2.70 12.45 29.04
CA TYR A 415 1.60 13.17 29.64
C TYR A 415 0.39 13.07 28.72
N LEU A 416 -0.65 12.35 29.16
CA LEU A 416 -1.90 12.22 28.41
C LEU A 416 -2.74 13.49 28.50
N THR A 417 -3.32 13.90 27.38
CA THR A 417 -4.21 15.07 27.28
C THR A 417 -5.68 14.71 27.13
N ASP A 418 -5.98 13.42 26.90
CA ASP A 418 -7.35 12.91 26.77
C ASP A 418 -7.82 12.27 28.08
N GLU A 419 -8.70 12.96 28.81
CA GLU A 419 -9.27 12.52 30.08
C GLU A 419 -10.13 11.24 29.95
N THR A 420 -10.47 10.82 28.73
CA THR A 420 -11.22 9.57 28.49
C THR A 420 -10.32 8.34 28.45
N VAL A 421 -9.00 8.54 28.43
CA VAL A 421 -7.98 7.48 28.46
C VAL A 421 -7.43 7.38 29.88
N THR A 422 -8.10 6.60 30.70
CA THR A 422 -7.79 6.43 32.14
C THR A 422 -7.96 4.97 32.55
N GLY A 423 -7.44 4.64 33.74
CA GLY A 423 -7.58 3.31 34.32
C GLY A 423 -6.49 2.32 33.91
N THR A 424 -6.65 1.09 34.35
CA THR A 424 -5.68 0.03 34.10
C THR A 424 -6.06 -0.78 32.86
N HIS A 425 -5.11 -0.98 31.96
CA HIS A 425 -5.30 -1.68 30.71
C HIS A 425 -4.21 -2.72 30.52
N PRO A 426 -4.55 -3.93 30.06
CA PRO A 426 -3.54 -4.93 29.68
C PRO A 426 -2.90 -4.53 28.34
N ASP A 427 -1.57 -4.49 28.30
CA ASP A 427 -0.85 -4.35 27.04
C ASP A 427 -1.08 -5.56 26.14
N TYR A 428 -1.39 -5.31 24.89
CA TYR A 428 -1.77 -6.35 23.92
C TYR A 428 -0.66 -7.40 23.70
N PHE A 429 0.60 -6.99 23.72
CA PHE A 429 1.74 -7.86 23.40
C PHE A 429 2.20 -8.68 24.60
N THR A 430 2.21 -8.09 25.78
CA THR A 430 2.78 -8.69 26.98
C THR A 430 1.74 -9.19 27.98
N GLY A 431 0.51 -8.67 27.88
CA GLY A 431 -0.54 -8.88 28.87
C GLY A 431 -0.28 -8.17 30.20
N ALA A 432 0.79 -7.38 30.32
CA ALA A 432 1.09 -6.64 31.54
C ALA A 432 0.06 -5.52 31.76
N GLU A 433 -0.41 -5.42 33.00
CA GLU A 433 -1.32 -4.33 33.39
C GLU A 433 -0.57 -3.01 33.48
N VAL A 434 -1.05 -1.99 32.75
CA VAL A 434 -0.50 -0.63 32.73
C VAL A 434 -1.57 0.34 33.23
N ASP A 435 -1.24 1.11 34.28
CA ASP A 435 -2.15 2.10 34.85
C ASP A 435 -1.96 3.47 34.17
N LEU A 436 -2.99 3.93 33.49
CA LEU A 436 -3.06 5.24 32.83
C LEU A 436 -3.84 6.27 33.67
N GLY A 437 -4.22 5.90 34.93
CA GLY A 437 -5.17 6.66 35.76
C GLY A 437 -4.72 8.04 36.18
N GLU A 438 -3.40 8.28 36.31
CA GLU A 438 -2.84 9.60 36.67
C GLU A 438 -2.46 10.45 35.43
N GLY A 439 -2.68 9.93 34.21
CA GLY A 439 -2.35 10.63 32.97
C GLY A 439 -0.84 10.75 32.69
N THR A 440 0.00 10.05 33.47
CA THR A 440 1.45 10.01 33.27
C THR A 440 1.94 8.57 33.19
N LEU A 441 2.93 8.32 32.33
CA LEU A 441 3.55 7.00 32.15
C LEU A 441 5.01 7.16 31.76
N GLU A 442 5.90 6.42 32.45
CA GLU A 442 7.31 6.32 32.04
C GLU A 442 7.44 5.27 30.92
N LEU A 443 8.10 5.65 29.84
CA LEU A 443 8.38 4.79 28.69
C LEU A 443 9.88 4.53 28.56
N GLU A 444 10.25 3.27 28.37
CA GLU A 444 11.62 2.90 28.03
C GLU A 444 11.97 3.35 26.58
N PRO A 445 13.27 3.42 26.24
CA PRO A 445 13.70 3.69 24.86
C PRO A 445 13.00 2.77 23.86
N TRP A 446 12.48 3.33 22.77
CA TRP A 446 11.79 2.60 21.70
C TRP A 446 10.63 1.71 22.16
N GLN A 447 10.08 1.98 23.34
CA GLN A 447 8.94 1.22 23.85
C GLN A 447 7.68 1.53 23.07
N TYR A 448 6.92 0.50 22.75
CA TYR A 448 5.55 0.59 22.23
C TYR A 448 4.59 -0.20 23.12
N LEU A 449 3.41 0.36 23.34
CA LEU A 449 2.31 -0.23 24.08
C LEU A 449 1.03 -0.11 23.26
N VAL A 450 0.23 -1.16 23.25
CA VAL A 450 -1.07 -1.12 22.55
C VAL A 450 -2.14 -1.70 23.46
N PHE A 451 -3.22 -0.96 23.61
CA PHE A 451 -4.37 -1.38 24.43
C PHE A 451 -5.60 -1.49 23.54
N THR A 452 -6.37 -2.57 23.70
CA THR A 452 -7.59 -2.82 22.95
C THR A 452 -8.79 -2.98 23.86
N SER A 453 -9.96 -2.51 23.46
CA SER A 453 -11.20 -2.66 24.21
C SER A 453 -11.66 -4.12 24.35
N ARG A 454 -11.07 -5.05 23.59
CA ARG A 454 -11.40 -6.49 23.66
C ARG A 454 -10.47 -7.29 24.57
N GLY A 455 -9.40 -6.66 25.08
CA GLY A 455 -8.36 -7.35 25.83
C GLY A 455 -7.51 -8.31 24.97
N PRO A 456 -6.36 -8.79 25.50
CA PRO A 456 -5.58 -9.84 24.84
C PRO A 456 -6.37 -11.15 24.82
N ARG A 457 -6.29 -11.91 23.74
CA ARG A 457 -6.87 -13.24 23.61
C ARG A 457 -5.81 -14.32 23.61
#